data_e541a94fb8779bed5cda68a98d6ee9f0
#
_entry.id   e541a94fb8779bed5cda68a98d6ee9f0
#
_cell.length_a   1.000
_cell.length_b   1.000
_cell.length_c   1.000
_cell.angle_alpha   90.00
_cell.angle_beta   90.00
_cell.angle_gamma   90.00
#
_symmetry.space_group_name_H-M   'P 1'
#
loop_
_entity.id
_entity.type
_entity.pdbx_description
1 polymer ?
#
loop_
_entity_poly.entity_id
_entity_poly.type
_entity_poly.pdbx_seq_one_letter_code
_entity_poly.pdbx_strand_id
1 'polypeptide(L)'
;VNRHHTGIAHWLPALLLAGVLVFASDLPISRHLLGTNLIQGPYASLLAASTDLGPARPQQIQLTAALAGHQRPDDLIDWTHDRGLTVSWRPSDDWAIVEGNPDAIARAFDVTVHDYRGKQGQQFYASPQQPQVPEALRGEVTELGRILGYTPHHVSRPDIALDVPDRGLSPDALLTTYNADKLAADGFTGKGTTIVIFAFSGYDQKDLDTFSAMFGLPQFTPETLGDPLPVAHGETTMDLQVAHAVAPDARKVVVNARPTVQGDGAYQKIGKLFEDTDRAYPGAVWSLSIGWGCDKLLTAADLAPVRSALRAAQSHGTTAYNASGDLAGLECKGGTDWDSVPGPDDIGLDSVSSIPEMTSVGGTTLSTDDRGTWLAEQTWFDVPLSQGTGGGLSALFDLPPWQQAAAAQVAPERRTGKRMTPDISAVADPFTGVKIVLNGDVVIGGGTSQSAPIWAGLTAVMDQYLLANGGTLIGEINPLLYRIASGAPRPAFRDITLGANAVDLAGPGYDLVTGLGTPDIDNLARNLLIAQRIQA
;
A
#
# COMPACT_ATOMS: atom_id res chain seq x y z
N VAL A 1 62.10 26.58 -29.07
CA VAL A 1 63.20 26.19 -29.95
C VAL A 1 62.93 24.77 -30.41
N ASN A 2 62.60 24.74 -31.70
CA ASN A 2 62.79 23.66 -32.75
C ASN A 2 62.40 22.20 -32.43
N ARG A 3 61.40 21.67 -33.18
CA ARG A 3 61.42 21.08 -34.55
C ARG A 3 62.15 19.71 -34.59
N HIS A 4 61.57 18.61 -35.05
CA HIS A 4 61.25 18.14 -36.40
C HIS A 4 60.57 16.75 -36.30
N HIS A 5 59.47 16.57 -36.95
CA HIS A 5 59.21 15.88 -38.22
C HIS A 5 59.63 14.43 -38.36
N THR A 6 58.67 13.67 -38.86
CA THR A 6 58.54 12.59 -39.84
C THR A 6 58.55 11.19 -39.24
N GLY A 7 57.81 10.23 -39.67
CA GLY A 7 57.05 9.99 -40.91
C GLY A 7 56.41 8.62 -40.87
N ILE A 8 55.53 8.44 -41.79
CA ILE A 8 54.69 7.33 -42.22
C ILE A 8 55.40 5.98 -42.32
N ALA A 9 54.74 4.90 -41.94
CA ALA A 9 54.69 3.69 -42.80
C ALA A 9 53.58 2.73 -42.34
N HIS A 10 52.68 2.43 -43.23
CA HIS A 10 51.75 1.30 -43.27
C HIS A 10 52.49 -0.06 -43.14
N TRP A 11 51.89 -1.02 -42.44
CA TRP A 11 51.89 -2.44 -42.82
C TRP A 11 50.75 -3.17 -42.11
N LEU A 12 49.71 -3.58 -42.87
CA LEU A 12 48.88 -4.75 -42.60
C LEU A 12 49.62 -6.00 -43.02
N PRO A 13 49.46 -7.11 -42.35
CA PRO A 13 48.87 -8.26 -43.02
C PRO A 13 47.82 -9.01 -42.19
N ALA A 14 46.69 -9.25 -42.79
CA ALA A 14 46.13 -10.53 -43.22
C ALA A 14 46.01 -11.68 -42.15
N LEU A 15 44.74 -11.91 -41.81
CA LEU A 15 44.02 -13.19 -41.65
C LEU A 15 44.81 -14.46 -41.32
N LEU A 16 44.45 -15.04 -40.17
CA LEU A 16 44.34 -16.48 -40.01
C LEU A 16 43.08 -16.81 -39.20
N LEU A 17 42.02 -17.22 -39.90
CA LEU A 17 40.89 -17.94 -39.36
C LEU A 17 41.36 -19.30 -38.88
N ALA A 18 41.38 -19.55 -37.56
CA ALA A 18 41.37 -20.88 -36.99
C ALA A 18 39.95 -21.20 -36.54
N GLY A 19 39.24 -21.96 -37.36
CA GLY A 19 37.93 -22.51 -37.01
C GLY A 19 38.05 -23.51 -35.87
N VAL A 20 37.47 -23.20 -34.74
CA VAL A 20 37.17 -24.20 -33.72
C VAL A 20 35.74 -24.69 -34.00
N LEU A 21 35.64 -25.84 -34.61
CA LEU A 21 34.43 -26.64 -34.68
C LEU A 21 34.12 -27.13 -33.26
N VAL A 22 33.26 -26.41 -32.54
CA VAL A 22 32.59 -26.94 -31.37
C VAL A 22 31.45 -27.82 -31.86
N PHE A 23 31.59 -29.13 -31.68
CA PHE A 23 30.48 -30.05 -31.81
C PHE A 23 29.43 -29.69 -30.78
N ALA A 24 28.38 -28.97 -31.20
CA ALA A 24 27.17 -28.89 -30.44
C ALA A 24 26.50 -30.27 -30.47
N SER A 25 26.59 -30.98 -29.37
CA SER A 25 25.75 -32.14 -29.14
C SER A 25 24.31 -31.63 -29.11
N ASP A 26 23.53 -31.99 -30.11
CA ASP A 26 22.08 -31.82 -30.16
C ASP A 26 21.44 -32.58 -28.99
N LEU A 27 21.31 -31.93 -27.86
CA LEU A 27 20.29 -32.27 -26.89
C LEU A 27 18.97 -31.69 -27.45
N PRO A 28 17.87 -32.44 -27.52
CA PRO A 28 16.61 -31.91 -27.91
C PRO A 28 16.13 -30.98 -26.81
N ILE A 29 16.46 -29.70 -26.91
CA ILE A 29 15.75 -28.67 -26.17
C ILE A 29 14.32 -28.70 -26.68
N SER A 30 13.44 -29.26 -25.86
CA SER A 30 12.00 -29.31 -26.13
C SER A 30 11.51 -27.90 -26.48
N ARG A 31 11.22 -27.67 -27.75
CA ARG A 31 10.65 -26.43 -28.31
C ARG A 31 9.22 -26.14 -27.82
N HIS A 32 8.77 -26.76 -26.74
CA HIS A 32 7.45 -26.56 -26.13
C HIS A 32 7.40 -25.53 -25.00
N LEU A 33 8.51 -24.82 -24.69
CA LEU A 33 8.57 -23.87 -23.56
C LEU A 33 8.59 -22.39 -23.97
N LEU A 34 8.22 -22.05 -25.19
CA LEU A 34 7.96 -20.66 -25.56
C LEU A 34 6.44 -20.41 -25.57
N GLY A 35 5.81 -20.62 -24.42
CA GLY A 35 4.45 -20.16 -24.19
C GLY A 35 4.42 -18.62 -24.23
N THR A 36 3.46 -18.07 -24.98
CA THR A 36 3.28 -16.63 -25.22
C THR A 36 2.88 -15.84 -23.96
N ASN A 37 2.77 -16.49 -22.79
CA ASN A 37 2.18 -15.95 -21.55
C ASN A 37 3.19 -15.82 -20.41
N LEU A 38 4.48 -15.69 -20.70
CA LEU A 38 5.51 -15.46 -19.68
C LEU A 38 5.29 -14.09 -19.01
N ILE A 39 5.24 -14.11 -17.68
CA ILE A 39 5.16 -12.90 -16.87
C ILE A 39 6.50 -12.18 -16.95
N GLN A 40 6.46 -10.86 -17.12
CA GLN A 40 7.63 -10.00 -17.24
C GLN A 40 7.77 -9.08 -16.00
N GLY A 41 8.85 -8.30 -15.97
CA GLY A 41 9.08 -7.28 -14.95
C GLY A 41 9.42 -7.86 -13.57
N PRO A 42 8.99 -7.21 -12.48
CA PRO A 42 9.36 -7.59 -11.10
C PRO A 42 9.09 -9.06 -10.75
N TYR A 43 8.02 -9.63 -11.28
CA TYR A 43 7.71 -11.05 -11.07
C TYR A 43 8.77 -11.97 -11.69
N ALA A 44 9.17 -11.71 -12.94
CA ALA A 44 10.25 -12.47 -13.59
C ALA A 44 11.56 -12.29 -12.83
N SER A 45 11.85 -11.08 -12.37
CA SER A 45 13.02 -10.75 -11.56
C SER A 45 13.02 -11.49 -10.21
N LEU A 46 11.88 -11.62 -9.55
CA LEU A 46 11.70 -12.42 -8.34
C LEU A 46 12.08 -13.89 -8.60
N LEU A 47 11.56 -14.50 -9.66
CA LEU A 47 11.85 -15.89 -9.99
C LEU A 47 13.31 -16.08 -10.40
N ALA A 48 13.87 -15.17 -11.21
CA ALA A 48 15.27 -15.22 -11.63
C ALA A 48 16.27 -15.06 -10.46
N ALA A 49 15.86 -14.32 -9.42
CA ALA A 49 16.64 -14.15 -8.19
C ALA A 49 16.48 -15.31 -7.21
N SER A 50 15.57 -16.25 -7.46
CA SER A 50 15.29 -17.42 -6.64
C SER A 50 15.93 -18.67 -7.24
N THR A 51 16.19 -19.67 -6.39
CA THR A 51 16.63 -21.00 -6.87
C THR A 51 15.41 -21.83 -7.25
N ASP A 52 15.30 -22.23 -8.49
CA ASP A 52 14.29 -23.20 -8.95
C ASP A 52 14.62 -24.59 -8.38
N LEU A 53 13.70 -25.18 -7.64
CA LEU A 53 13.82 -26.49 -7.00
C LEU A 53 13.16 -27.61 -7.84
N GLY A 54 12.65 -27.27 -9.03
CA GLY A 54 11.94 -28.19 -9.93
C GLY A 54 10.43 -28.24 -9.69
N PRO A 55 9.72 -29.21 -10.28
CA PRO A 55 8.27 -29.32 -10.18
C PRO A 55 7.77 -29.25 -8.74
N ALA A 56 6.70 -28.48 -8.52
CA ALA A 56 6.16 -28.26 -7.19
C ALA A 56 5.75 -29.59 -6.52
N ARG A 57 6.08 -29.71 -5.24
CA ARG A 57 5.74 -30.88 -4.44
C ARG A 57 4.23 -31.07 -4.36
N PRO A 58 3.72 -32.31 -4.19
CA PRO A 58 2.31 -32.54 -3.96
C PRO A 58 1.79 -31.78 -2.72
N GLN A 59 0.98 -30.76 -2.97
CA GLN A 59 0.32 -29.93 -1.96
C GLN A 59 -0.92 -29.31 -2.61
N GLN A 60 -1.84 -28.75 -1.82
CA GLN A 60 -2.89 -27.91 -2.37
C GLN A 60 -2.29 -26.53 -2.70
N ILE A 61 -2.51 -26.08 -3.92
CA ILE A 61 -2.22 -24.73 -4.37
C ILE A 61 -3.49 -24.05 -4.84
N GLN A 62 -3.50 -22.74 -4.85
CA GLN A 62 -4.70 -21.98 -5.16
C GLN A 62 -4.41 -20.80 -6.08
N LEU A 63 -5.44 -20.35 -6.79
CA LEU A 63 -5.46 -19.07 -7.49
C LEU A 63 -6.87 -18.46 -7.37
N THR A 64 -6.94 -17.15 -7.42
CA THR A 64 -8.20 -16.41 -7.37
C THR A 64 -8.77 -16.30 -8.78
N ALA A 65 -10.08 -16.48 -8.93
CA ALA A 65 -10.83 -16.15 -10.13
C ALA A 65 -11.73 -14.94 -9.81
N ALA A 66 -11.57 -13.83 -10.51
CA ALA A 66 -12.49 -12.72 -10.47
C ALA A 66 -13.70 -13.02 -11.36
N LEU A 67 -14.90 -12.78 -10.86
CA LEU A 67 -16.15 -13.12 -11.52
C LEU A 67 -16.81 -11.89 -12.16
N ALA A 68 -17.57 -12.09 -13.22
CA ALA A 68 -18.33 -11.02 -13.88
C ALA A 68 -19.53 -10.52 -13.06
N GLY A 69 -19.89 -11.20 -11.99
CA GLY A 69 -21.02 -10.85 -11.13
C GLY A 69 -21.05 -11.66 -9.84
N HIS A 70 -22.14 -11.52 -9.10
CA HIS A 70 -22.34 -12.15 -7.78
C HIS A 70 -23.19 -13.44 -7.84
N GLN A 71 -23.41 -13.96 -9.03
CA GLN A 71 -24.14 -15.23 -9.24
C GLN A 71 -23.20 -16.39 -8.93
N ARG A 72 -23.81 -17.54 -8.55
CA ARG A 72 -23.03 -18.77 -8.38
C ARG A 72 -22.32 -19.12 -9.69
N PRO A 73 -20.99 -19.34 -9.68
CA PRO A 73 -20.21 -19.59 -10.88
C PRO A 73 -20.31 -21.06 -11.32
N ASP A 74 -21.45 -21.43 -11.91
CA ASP A 74 -21.73 -22.80 -12.25
C ASP A 74 -20.81 -23.33 -13.35
N ASP A 75 -20.52 -22.53 -14.38
CA ASP A 75 -19.58 -22.91 -15.45
C ASP A 75 -18.18 -23.16 -14.92
N LEU A 76 -17.69 -22.30 -14.00
CA LEU A 76 -16.40 -22.48 -13.34
C LEU A 76 -16.37 -23.74 -12.47
N ILE A 77 -17.43 -23.99 -11.70
CA ILE A 77 -17.54 -25.16 -10.82
C ILE A 77 -17.50 -26.45 -11.66
N ASP A 78 -18.31 -26.55 -12.71
CA ASP A 78 -18.36 -27.72 -13.57
C ASP A 78 -17.05 -27.93 -14.33
N TRP A 79 -16.50 -26.85 -14.91
CA TRP A 79 -15.24 -26.90 -15.65
C TRP A 79 -14.06 -27.36 -14.80
N THR A 80 -13.99 -26.90 -13.54
CA THR A 80 -12.92 -27.28 -12.59
C THR A 80 -13.10 -28.69 -12.08
N HIS A 81 -14.33 -29.10 -11.77
CA HIS A 81 -14.64 -30.46 -11.33
C HIS A 81 -14.17 -31.52 -12.35
N ASP A 82 -14.42 -31.29 -13.63
CA ASP A 82 -13.99 -32.20 -14.73
C ASP A 82 -12.47 -32.34 -14.84
N ARG A 83 -11.69 -31.42 -14.19
CA ARG A 83 -10.23 -31.37 -14.20
C ARG A 83 -9.59 -31.77 -12.88
N GLY A 84 -10.41 -32.22 -11.92
CA GLY A 84 -9.95 -32.63 -10.59
C GLY A 84 -9.53 -31.46 -9.73
N LEU A 85 -10.13 -30.29 -9.96
CA LEU A 85 -9.98 -29.08 -9.16
C LEU A 85 -11.25 -28.83 -8.34
N THR A 86 -11.14 -27.99 -7.33
CA THR A 86 -12.25 -27.57 -6.49
C THR A 86 -12.41 -26.05 -6.53
N VAL A 87 -13.64 -25.58 -6.29
CA VAL A 87 -13.96 -24.16 -6.22
C VAL A 87 -14.55 -23.85 -4.86
N SER A 88 -13.99 -22.85 -4.18
CA SER A 88 -14.55 -22.24 -2.98
C SER A 88 -15.18 -20.91 -3.36
N TRP A 89 -16.51 -20.78 -3.22
CA TRP A 89 -17.25 -19.55 -3.48
C TRP A 89 -18.35 -19.37 -2.43
N ARG A 90 -18.64 -18.14 -2.07
CA ARG A 90 -19.74 -17.79 -1.16
C ARG A 90 -20.79 -16.94 -1.90
N PRO A 91 -22.07 -17.07 -1.55
CA PRO A 91 -23.11 -16.19 -2.10
C PRO A 91 -22.74 -14.71 -1.94
N SER A 92 -22.89 -13.95 -3.01
CA SER A 92 -22.59 -12.52 -3.12
C SER A 92 -21.11 -12.14 -3.34
N ASP A 93 -20.17 -13.10 -3.32
CA ASP A 93 -18.80 -12.81 -3.71
C ASP A 93 -18.72 -12.61 -5.24
N ASP A 94 -17.93 -11.61 -5.67
CA ASP A 94 -17.52 -11.37 -7.06
C ASP A 94 -16.16 -12.01 -7.39
N TRP A 95 -15.80 -13.04 -6.61
CA TRP A 95 -14.58 -13.83 -6.75
C TRP A 95 -14.79 -15.26 -6.24
N ALA A 96 -13.92 -16.16 -6.66
CA ALA A 96 -13.84 -17.54 -6.19
C ALA A 96 -12.39 -17.99 -6.09
N ILE A 97 -12.12 -19.03 -5.28
CA ILE A 97 -10.82 -19.67 -5.20
C ILE A 97 -10.89 -21.00 -5.94
N VAL A 98 -9.96 -21.19 -6.86
CA VAL A 98 -9.72 -22.47 -7.54
C VAL A 98 -8.55 -23.15 -6.86
N GLU A 99 -8.75 -24.40 -6.42
CA GLU A 99 -7.76 -25.16 -5.67
C GLU A 99 -7.51 -26.53 -6.30
N GLY A 100 -6.28 -27.00 -6.19
CA GLY A 100 -5.93 -28.35 -6.62
C GLY A 100 -4.47 -28.68 -6.38
N ASN A 101 -4.07 -29.91 -6.73
CA ASN A 101 -2.64 -30.22 -6.73
C ASN A 101 -1.93 -29.54 -7.90
N PRO A 102 -0.59 -29.30 -7.82
CA PRO A 102 0.16 -28.58 -8.85
C PRO A 102 0.00 -29.14 -10.26
N ASP A 103 -0.03 -30.47 -10.41
CA ASP A 103 -0.17 -31.12 -11.72
C ASP A 103 -1.57 -30.89 -12.33
N ALA A 104 -2.62 -30.88 -11.51
CA ALA A 104 -3.97 -30.61 -11.99
C ALA A 104 -4.12 -29.15 -12.44
N ILE A 105 -3.61 -28.21 -11.65
CA ILE A 105 -3.55 -26.78 -11.99
C ILE A 105 -2.73 -26.58 -13.27
N ALA A 106 -1.53 -27.17 -13.35
CA ALA A 106 -0.66 -27.05 -14.51
C ALA A 106 -1.35 -27.51 -15.79
N ARG A 107 -2.02 -28.67 -15.76
CA ARG A 107 -2.76 -29.19 -16.92
C ARG A 107 -4.01 -28.36 -17.25
N ALA A 108 -4.73 -27.88 -16.25
CA ALA A 108 -5.98 -27.14 -16.48
C ALA A 108 -5.74 -25.78 -17.14
N PHE A 109 -4.65 -25.11 -16.79
CA PHE A 109 -4.35 -23.76 -17.26
C PHE A 109 -3.18 -23.68 -18.24
N ASP A 110 -2.61 -24.81 -18.66
CA ASP A 110 -1.45 -24.91 -19.56
C ASP A 110 -0.26 -24.08 -19.08
N VAL A 111 0.11 -24.28 -17.83
CA VAL A 111 1.25 -23.60 -17.16
C VAL A 111 2.17 -24.61 -16.49
N THR A 112 3.37 -24.17 -16.11
CA THR A 112 4.26 -24.94 -15.23
C THR A 112 4.16 -24.41 -13.80
N VAL A 113 4.25 -25.29 -12.81
CA VAL A 113 4.28 -24.88 -11.40
C VAL A 113 5.49 -25.53 -10.74
N HIS A 114 6.41 -24.70 -10.27
CA HIS A 114 7.63 -25.12 -9.60
C HIS A 114 7.68 -24.61 -8.16
N ASP A 115 8.45 -25.31 -7.33
CA ASP A 115 8.90 -24.81 -6.03
C ASP A 115 10.15 -23.95 -6.23
N TYR A 116 10.22 -22.84 -5.49
CA TYR A 116 11.35 -21.92 -5.50
C TYR A 116 11.87 -21.70 -4.08
N ARG A 117 13.16 -21.34 -3.98
CA ARG A 117 13.79 -20.83 -2.75
C ARG A 117 14.29 -19.42 -3.00
N GLY A 118 13.69 -18.45 -2.34
CA GLY A 118 14.10 -17.05 -2.41
C GLY A 118 15.39 -16.75 -1.67
N LYS A 119 15.92 -15.54 -1.85
CA LYS A 119 17.20 -15.07 -1.28
C LYS A 119 17.26 -15.16 0.25
N GLN A 120 16.14 -15.02 0.94
CA GLN A 120 16.01 -15.10 2.40
C GLN A 120 15.75 -16.53 2.90
N GLY A 121 15.81 -17.53 2.01
CA GLY A 121 15.57 -18.92 2.34
C GLY A 121 14.09 -19.34 2.37
N GLN A 122 13.16 -18.44 2.13
CA GLN A 122 11.74 -18.73 2.03
C GLN A 122 11.46 -19.68 0.87
N GLN A 123 10.59 -20.66 1.06
CA GLN A 123 10.14 -21.57 0.03
C GLN A 123 8.72 -21.24 -0.40
N PHE A 124 8.48 -21.22 -1.70
CA PHE A 124 7.17 -20.92 -2.27
C PHE A 124 7.01 -21.63 -3.62
N TYR A 125 5.78 -21.88 -4.00
CA TYR A 125 5.48 -22.32 -5.37
C TYR A 125 5.17 -21.12 -6.26
N ALA A 126 5.48 -21.24 -7.55
CA ALA A 126 5.14 -20.22 -8.52
C ALA A 126 5.02 -20.79 -9.94
N SER A 127 4.31 -20.08 -10.80
CA SER A 127 4.29 -20.30 -12.24
C SER A 127 4.94 -19.11 -12.95
N PRO A 128 5.91 -19.33 -13.86
CA PRO A 128 6.42 -18.24 -14.69
C PRO A 128 5.42 -17.76 -15.75
N GLN A 129 4.33 -18.51 -15.97
CA GLN A 129 3.27 -18.15 -16.91
C GLN A 129 2.05 -17.59 -16.18
N GLN A 130 1.38 -16.60 -16.79
CA GLN A 130 0.07 -16.14 -16.36
C GLN A 130 -1.01 -17.09 -16.82
N PRO A 131 -1.79 -17.71 -15.92
CA PRO A 131 -2.98 -18.46 -16.28
C PRO A 131 -3.93 -17.60 -17.13
N GLN A 132 -4.42 -18.17 -18.21
CA GLN A 132 -5.40 -17.50 -19.07
C GLN A 132 -6.80 -18.01 -18.78
N VAL A 133 -7.78 -17.12 -18.85
CA VAL A 133 -9.19 -17.51 -18.70
C VAL A 133 -9.57 -18.42 -19.88
N PRO A 134 -9.94 -19.69 -19.64
CA PRO A 134 -10.40 -20.60 -20.68
C PRO A 134 -11.58 -20.00 -21.45
N GLU A 135 -11.66 -20.27 -22.74
CA GLU A 135 -12.73 -19.71 -23.59
C GLU A 135 -14.14 -20.05 -23.07
N ALA A 136 -14.31 -21.25 -22.54
CA ALA A 136 -15.58 -21.69 -21.97
C ALA A 136 -16.01 -20.89 -20.72
N LEU A 137 -15.08 -20.20 -20.05
CA LEU A 137 -15.34 -19.45 -18.81
C LEU A 137 -15.42 -17.94 -19.01
N ARG A 138 -15.19 -17.41 -20.22
CA ARG A 138 -15.12 -15.96 -20.47
C ARG A 138 -16.41 -15.18 -20.19
N GLY A 139 -17.54 -15.88 -20.09
CA GLY A 139 -18.81 -15.29 -19.71
C GLY A 139 -18.96 -15.08 -18.20
N GLU A 140 -18.19 -15.78 -17.41
CA GLU A 140 -18.34 -15.86 -15.96
C GLU A 140 -17.08 -15.40 -15.22
N VAL A 141 -15.89 -15.71 -15.74
CA VAL A 141 -14.59 -15.33 -15.17
C VAL A 141 -13.98 -14.20 -15.99
N THR A 142 -13.66 -13.08 -15.34
CA THR A 142 -13.08 -11.89 -15.97
C THR A 142 -11.56 -11.92 -15.98
N GLU A 143 -10.95 -12.45 -14.92
CA GLU A 143 -9.49 -12.52 -14.76
C GLU A 143 -9.12 -13.65 -13.80
N LEU A 144 -7.92 -14.19 -13.96
CA LEU A 144 -7.30 -15.15 -13.05
C LEU A 144 -6.10 -14.53 -12.34
N GLY A 145 -5.98 -14.80 -11.06
CA GLY A 145 -4.85 -14.41 -10.21
C GLY A 145 -3.55 -15.11 -10.58
N ARG A 146 -2.47 -14.74 -9.91
CA ARG A 146 -1.15 -15.37 -10.03
C ARG A 146 -1.14 -16.74 -9.33
N ILE A 147 -0.35 -17.64 -9.86
CA ILE A 147 0.06 -18.83 -9.11
C ILE A 147 1.36 -18.47 -8.40
N LEU A 148 1.23 -17.96 -7.18
CA LEU A 148 2.33 -17.49 -6.36
C LEU A 148 2.03 -17.73 -4.89
N GLY A 149 2.72 -18.69 -4.28
CA GLY A 149 2.60 -19.03 -2.85
C GLY A 149 3.51 -18.18 -1.95
N TYR A 150 3.72 -16.92 -2.30
CA TYR A 150 4.54 -15.98 -1.54
C TYR A 150 3.98 -14.58 -1.62
N THR A 151 3.85 -13.95 -0.45
CA THR A 151 3.47 -12.55 -0.35
C THR A 151 4.62 -11.81 0.32
N PRO A 152 5.38 -11.01 -0.44
CA PRO A 152 6.32 -10.07 0.17
C PRO A 152 5.51 -9.10 1.02
N HIS A 153 5.92 -8.92 2.25
CA HIS A 153 5.32 -7.91 3.12
C HIS A 153 6.44 -7.11 3.78
N HIS A 154 6.16 -5.85 4.01
CA HIS A 154 7.07 -4.94 4.68
C HIS A 154 6.35 -4.33 5.88
N VAL A 155 7.05 -4.34 7.02
CA VAL A 155 6.67 -3.57 8.20
C VAL A 155 7.68 -2.46 8.29
N SER A 156 7.23 -1.23 8.16
CA SER A 156 8.06 -0.07 8.44
C SER A 156 8.58 -0.19 9.86
N ARG A 157 9.84 0.10 10.06
CA ARG A 157 10.36 0.39 11.38
C ARG A 157 10.24 1.89 11.51
N PRO A 158 9.69 2.43 12.61
CA PRO A 158 9.77 3.85 12.83
C PRO A 158 11.25 4.23 12.75
N ASP A 159 11.58 5.08 11.78
CA ASP A 159 12.93 5.60 11.69
C ASP A 159 13.09 6.66 12.78
N ILE A 160 13.70 6.21 13.86
CA ILE A 160 13.97 7.05 15.02
C ILE A 160 15.15 7.91 14.65
N ALA A 161 14.92 9.19 14.40
CA ALA A 161 15.98 10.18 14.35
C ALA A 161 16.53 10.37 15.78
N LEU A 162 17.57 9.63 16.11
CA LEU A 162 18.12 9.55 17.47
C LEU A 162 18.79 10.84 17.95
N ASP A 163 19.01 11.85 17.09
CA ASP A 163 19.86 13.00 17.38
C ASP A 163 19.20 14.39 17.30
N VAL A 164 17.86 14.49 17.32
CA VAL A 164 17.17 15.78 17.25
C VAL A 164 16.15 15.95 18.38
N PRO A 165 16.60 16.11 19.64
CA PRO A 165 15.74 16.03 20.82
C PRO A 165 14.68 17.13 20.94
N ASP A 166 14.82 18.28 20.26
CA ASP A 166 13.92 19.45 20.39
C ASP A 166 13.07 19.74 19.15
N ARG A 167 13.15 18.89 18.13
CA ARG A 167 12.32 18.97 16.93
C ARG A 167 11.26 17.89 16.99
N GLY A 168 10.17 18.05 16.29
CA GLY A 168 9.03 17.16 16.31
C GLY A 168 7.81 17.79 16.98
N LEU A 169 6.64 17.42 16.48
CA LEU A 169 5.37 18.00 16.87
C LEU A 169 4.87 17.38 18.17
N SER A 170 4.48 18.23 19.12
CA SER A 170 3.59 17.78 20.20
C SER A 170 2.17 17.54 19.66
N PRO A 171 1.29 16.84 20.41
CA PRO A 171 -0.13 16.69 20.02
C PRO A 171 -0.81 18.02 19.69
N ASP A 172 -0.64 19.05 20.52
CA ASP A 172 -1.23 20.37 20.27
C ASP A 172 -0.67 21.04 19.00
N ALA A 173 0.65 20.92 18.77
CA ALA A 173 1.28 21.44 17.57
C ALA A 173 0.77 20.71 16.32
N LEU A 174 0.58 19.39 16.39
CA LEU A 174 0.01 18.59 15.29
C LEU A 174 -1.42 19.04 14.95
N LEU A 175 -2.26 19.27 15.94
CA LEU A 175 -3.64 19.77 15.73
C LEU A 175 -3.61 21.17 15.11
N THR A 176 -2.75 22.07 15.60
CA THR A 176 -2.59 23.42 15.07
C THR A 176 -2.11 23.37 13.61
N THR A 177 -1.15 22.52 13.30
CA THR A 177 -0.61 22.37 11.92
C THR A 177 -1.70 22.10 10.90
N TYR A 178 -2.65 21.21 11.22
CA TYR A 178 -3.71 20.80 10.29
C TYR A 178 -5.04 21.52 10.55
N ASN A 179 -5.07 22.63 11.32
CA ASN A 179 -6.27 23.39 11.70
C ASN A 179 -7.37 22.51 12.34
N ALA A 180 -6.99 21.45 13.04
CA ALA A 180 -7.87 20.59 13.82
C ALA A 180 -8.11 21.12 15.23
N ASP A 181 -7.27 22.04 15.72
CA ASP A 181 -7.34 22.69 17.04
C ASP A 181 -8.67 23.40 17.28
N LYS A 182 -9.29 23.98 16.23
CA LYS A 182 -10.60 24.63 16.31
C LYS A 182 -11.71 23.60 16.62
N LEU A 183 -11.71 22.47 15.92
CA LEU A 183 -12.68 21.41 16.19
C LEU A 183 -12.46 20.80 17.59
N ALA A 184 -11.20 20.62 17.99
CA ALA A 184 -10.85 20.14 19.32
C ALA A 184 -11.32 21.12 20.42
N ALA A 185 -11.16 22.44 20.23
CA ALA A 185 -11.66 23.47 21.14
C ALA A 185 -13.19 23.49 21.22
N ASP A 186 -13.89 23.13 20.15
CA ASP A 186 -15.34 22.96 20.10
C ASP A 186 -15.80 21.61 20.71
N GLY A 187 -14.89 20.77 21.23
CA GLY A 187 -15.16 19.50 21.89
C GLY A 187 -15.22 18.29 20.95
N PHE A 188 -14.77 18.44 19.69
CA PHE A 188 -14.66 17.32 18.75
C PHE A 188 -13.28 16.66 18.87
N THR A 189 -13.21 15.61 19.66
CA THR A 189 -12.00 14.88 20.07
C THR A 189 -12.05 13.39 19.68
N GLY A 190 -12.96 13.03 18.76
CA GLY A 190 -13.22 11.67 18.32
C GLY A 190 -14.16 10.87 19.22
N LYS A 191 -14.83 11.53 20.16
CA LYS A 191 -15.74 10.85 21.08
C LYS A 191 -16.89 10.15 20.34
N GLY A 192 -17.09 8.86 20.67
CA GLY A 192 -18.13 8.03 20.05
C GLY A 192 -17.70 7.36 18.76
N THR A 193 -16.47 7.60 18.29
CA THR A 193 -15.87 6.93 17.13
C THR A 193 -14.90 5.84 17.55
N THR A 194 -14.52 4.97 16.61
CA THR A 194 -13.56 3.90 16.81
C THR A 194 -12.46 3.99 15.76
N ILE A 195 -11.20 3.91 16.17
CA ILE A 195 -10.04 3.80 15.29
C ILE A 195 -9.48 2.38 15.43
N VAL A 196 -9.31 1.71 14.30
CA VAL A 196 -8.74 0.36 14.23
C VAL A 196 -7.34 0.45 13.63
N ILE A 197 -6.36 -0.07 14.33
CA ILE A 197 -4.97 -0.20 13.89
C ILE A 197 -4.72 -1.67 13.52
N PHE A 198 -4.43 -1.94 12.26
CA PHE A 198 -4.00 -3.26 11.81
C PHE A 198 -2.50 -3.41 12.08
N ALA A 199 -2.10 -4.47 12.78
CA ALA A 199 -0.76 -4.57 13.34
C ALA A 199 -0.13 -5.95 13.16
N PHE A 200 1.20 -5.99 12.97
CA PHE A 200 2.02 -7.20 13.03
C PHE A 200 2.77 -7.36 14.34
N SER A 201 2.81 -6.33 15.18
CA SER A 201 3.42 -6.36 16.51
C SER A 201 2.48 -5.79 17.55
N GLY A 202 2.73 -6.10 18.81
CA GLY A 202 2.05 -5.50 19.95
C GLY A 202 2.64 -4.13 20.33
N TYR A 203 2.13 -3.56 21.39
CA TYR A 203 2.53 -2.28 21.95
C TYR A 203 2.90 -2.43 23.44
N ASP A 204 3.66 -1.46 23.98
CA ASP A 204 3.90 -1.36 25.41
C ASP A 204 2.90 -0.37 26.06
N GLN A 205 2.04 -0.87 26.94
CA GLN A 205 1.06 -0.03 27.64
C GLN A 205 1.74 1.07 28.47
N LYS A 206 2.91 0.80 29.03
CA LYS A 206 3.66 1.80 29.80
C LYS A 206 4.08 3.00 28.96
N ASP A 207 4.43 2.77 27.69
CA ASP A 207 4.76 3.86 26.77
C ASP A 207 3.51 4.68 26.41
N LEU A 208 2.35 4.05 26.25
CA LEU A 208 1.07 4.74 26.05
C LEU A 208 0.68 5.58 27.26
N ASP A 209 0.84 5.04 28.46
CA ASP A 209 0.54 5.74 29.73
C ASP A 209 1.47 6.94 29.92
N THR A 210 2.77 6.75 29.62
CA THR A 210 3.79 7.80 29.71
C THR A 210 3.51 8.92 28.71
N PHE A 211 3.16 8.57 27.47
CA PHE A 211 2.78 9.54 26.43
C PHE A 211 1.57 10.37 26.87
N SER A 212 0.50 9.71 27.31
CA SER A 212 -0.71 10.40 27.76
C SER A 212 -0.44 11.33 28.95
N ALA A 213 0.35 10.87 29.94
CA ALA A 213 0.71 11.70 31.09
C ALA A 213 1.58 12.90 30.71
N MET A 214 2.54 12.71 29.79
CA MET A 214 3.46 13.75 29.32
C MET A 214 2.74 14.89 28.62
N PHE A 215 1.75 14.58 27.78
CA PHE A 215 1.03 15.57 26.98
C PHE A 215 -0.33 15.96 27.57
N GLY A 216 -0.66 15.49 28.78
CA GLY A 216 -1.93 15.84 29.44
C GLY A 216 -3.15 15.25 28.73
N LEU A 217 -3.00 14.17 28.01
CA LEU A 217 -4.07 13.46 27.32
C LEU A 217 -4.74 12.43 28.25
N PRO A 218 -5.99 12.03 27.98
CA PRO A 218 -6.64 10.94 28.71
C PRO A 218 -5.82 9.64 28.65
N GLN A 219 -5.79 8.88 29.75
CA GLN A 219 -5.24 7.53 29.72
C GLN A 219 -6.14 6.61 28.89
N PHE A 220 -5.56 5.68 28.16
CA PHE A 220 -6.31 4.72 27.36
C PHE A 220 -5.63 3.35 27.30
N THR A 221 -6.43 2.33 27.10
CA THR A 221 -5.96 0.97 26.84
C THR A 221 -6.67 0.49 25.58
N PRO A 222 -5.94 0.14 24.52
CA PRO A 222 -6.55 -0.38 23.29
C PRO A 222 -7.25 -1.72 23.54
N GLU A 223 -8.37 -1.94 22.87
CA GLU A 223 -8.95 -3.28 22.72
C GLU A 223 -8.13 -4.08 21.70
N THR A 224 -8.20 -5.41 21.77
CA THR A 224 -7.51 -6.30 20.82
C THR A 224 -8.52 -7.21 20.13
N LEU A 225 -8.45 -7.28 18.79
CA LEU A 225 -9.17 -8.28 17.99
C LEU A 225 -8.17 -9.31 17.46
N GLY A 226 -8.43 -10.57 17.75
CA GLY A 226 -7.52 -11.68 17.50
C GLY A 226 -6.57 -11.96 18.67
N ASP A 227 -5.61 -12.85 18.44
CA ASP A 227 -4.63 -13.21 19.47
C ASP A 227 -3.70 -12.03 19.80
N PRO A 228 -3.29 -11.86 21.07
CA PRO A 228 -2.34 -10.83 21.46
C PRO A 228 -1.02 -10.93 20.68
N LEU A 229 -0.51 -9.79 20.27
CA LEU A 229 0.75 -9.68 19.54
C LEU A 229 1.93 -9.45 20.49
N PRO A 230 3.10 -10.05 20.22
CA PRO A 230 4.30 -9.75 20.99
C PRO A 230 4.74 -8.30 20.72
N VAL A 231 5.15 -7.61 21.78
CA VAL A 231 5.72 -6.26 21.66
C VAL A 231 7.02 -6.33 20.85
N ALA A 232 7.10 -5.56 19.77
CA ALA A 232 8.29 -5.47 18.93
C ALA A 232 8.26 -4.19 18.08
N HIS A 233 9.44 -3.66 17.76
CA HIS A 233 9.71 -2.65 16.74
C HIS A 233 9.06 -1.25 16.91
N GLY A 234 8.14 -1.04 17.82
CA GLY A 234 7.57 0.27 18.13
C GLY A 234 6.48 0.79 17.18
N GLU A 235 6.26 0.15 16.01
CA GLU A 235 5.29 0.59 15.01
C GLU A 235 3.88 0.78 15.59
N THR A 236 3.32 -0.26 16.18
CA THR A 236 1.97 -0.20 16.77
C THR A 236 1.87 0.78 17.93
N THR A 237 2.96 0.97 18.70
CA THR A 237 3.04 1.98 19.75
C THR A 237 2.95 3.38 19.16
N MET A 238 3.67 3.65 18.05
CA MET A 238 3.62 4.91 17.31
C MET A 238 2.22 5.18 16.78
N ASP A 239 1.64 4.22 16.04
CA ASP A 239 0.30 4.34 15.45
C ASP A 239 -0.75 4.72 16.51
N LEU A 240 -0.73 4.03 17.65
CA LEU A 240 -1.66 4.27 18.75
C LEU A 240 -1.46 5.66 19.36
N GLN A 241 -0.23 6.09 19.60
CA GLN A 241 0.07 7.39 20.20
C GLN A 241 -0.28 8.52 19.24
N VAL A 242 0.02 8.38 17.96
CA VAL A 242 -0.29 9.37 16.93
C VAL A 242 -1.81 9.52 16.75
N ALA A 243 -2.54 8.41 16.63
CA ALA A 243 -3.99 8.43 16.56
C ALA A 243 -4.62 9.03 17.83
N HIS A 244 -4.00 8.76 19.00
CA HIS A 244 -4.45 9.31 20.30
C HIS A 244 -4.13 10.80 20.43
N ALA A 245 -3.00 11.27 19.90
CA ALA A 245 -2.64 12.69 19.86
C ALA A 245 -3.71 13.53 19.15
N VAL A 246 -4.31 12.97 18.10
CA VAL A 246 -5.33 13.66 17.28
C VAL A 246 -6.75 13.46 17.82
N ALA A 247 -7.10 12.24 18.18
CA ALA A 247 -8.45 11.86 18.61
C ALA A 247 -8.41 11.16 19.98
N PRO A 248 -8.14 11.90 21.07
CA PRO A 248 -7.91 11.29 22.38
C PRO A 248 -9.13 10.52 22.93
N ASP A 249 -10.35 10.93 22.60
CA ASP A 249 -11.58 10.30 23.10
C ASP A 249 -12.14 9.22 22.17
N ALA A 250 -11.52 8.98 20.99
CA ALA A 250 -11.87 7.84 20.16
C ALA A 250 -11.45 6.52 20.82
N ARG A 251 -12.26 5.48 20.68
CA ARG A 251 -11.86 4.12 21.05
C ARG A 251 -10.76 3.63 20.11
N LYS A 252 -9.72 2.99 20.64
CA LYS A 252 -8.63 2.38 19.88
C LYS A 252 -8.72 0.87 19.93
N VAL A 253 -8.56 0.22 18.79
CA VAL A 253 -8.58 -1.23 18.65
C VAL A 253 -7.35 -1.66 17.85
N VAL A 254 -6.63 -2.65 18.35
CA VAL A 254 -5.52 -3.28 17.62
C VAL A 254 -6.00 -4.60 17.05
N VAL A 255 -5.84 -4.78 15.74
CA VAL A 255 -6.21 -6.00 15.01
C VAL A 255 -4.96 -6.76 14.62
N ASN A 256 -4.89 -8.03 15.02
CA ASN A 256 -3.77 -8.90 14.67
C ASN A 256 -3.82 -9.29 13.18
N ALA A 257 -2.95 -8.68 12.39
CA ALA A 257 -2.83 -8.94 10.95
C ALA A 257 -1.77 -10.01 10.59
N ARG A 258 -0.98 -10.52 11.55
CA ARG A 258 0.07 -11.53 11.28
C ARG A 258 -0.40 -12.78 10.54
N PRO A 259 -1.60 -13.34 10.80
CA PRO A 259 -2.05 -14.52 10.06
C PRO A 259 -2.16 -14.31 8.55
N THR A 260 -2.32 -13.08 8.08
CA THR A 260 -2.49 -12.77 6.66
C THR A 260 -1.23 -13.06 5.83
N VAL A 261 -0.05 -12.99 6.44
CA VAL A 261 1.24 -13.22 5.78
C VAL A 261 1.86 -14.58 6.10
N GLN A 262 1.12 -15.45 6.79
CA GLN A 262 1.57 -16.80 7.16
C GLN A 262 0.99 -17.83 6.18
N GLY A 263 1.86 -18.48 5.41
CA GLY A 263 1.46 -19.47 4.41
C GLY A 263 0.70 -18.85 3.23
N ASP A 264 -0.07 -19.67 2.54
CA ASP A 264 -0.81 -19.31 1.34
C ASP A 264 -2.04 -18.44 1.57
N GLY A 265 -2.53 -17.81 0.49
CA GLY A 265 -3.81 -17.13 0.48
C GLY A 265 -3.83 -15.81 1.23
N ALA A 266 -2.77 -15.02 1.14
CA ALA A 266 -2.66 -13.76 1.89
C ALA A 266 -3.85 -12.82 1.64
N TYR A 267 -4.21 -12.59 0.38
CA TYR A 267 -5.26 -11.63 0.03
C TYR A 267 -6.67 -12.09 0.43
N GLN A 268 -6.93 -13.41 0.39
CA GLN A 268 -8.17 -13.98 0.96
C GLN A 268 -8.20 -13.79 2.48
N LYS A 269 -7.06 -13.96 3.15
CA LYS A 269 -6.95 -13.75 4.61
C LYS A 269 -7.07 -12.29 4.98
N ILE A 270 -6.55 -11.36 4.16
CA ILE A 270 -6.76 -9.92 4.34
C ILE A 270 -8.25 -9.59 4.18
N GLY A 271 -8.90 -10.07 3.12
CA GLY A 271 -10.34 -9.90 2.93
C GLY A 271 -11.14 -10.41 4.12
N LYS A 272 -10.83 -11.63 4.58
CA LYS A 272 -11.47 -12.22 5.78
C LYS A 272 -11.23 -11.38 7.04
N LEU A 273 -10.02 -10.86 7.23
CA LEU A 273 -9.67 -10.01 8.36
C LEU A 273 -10.49 -8.70 8.34
N PHE A 274 -10.65 -8.11 7.16
CA PHE A 274 -11.48 -6.91 6.97
C PHE A 274 -12.96 -7.20 7.28
N GLU A 275 -13.51 -8.32 6.79
CA GLU A 275 -14.88 -8.75 7.11
C GLU A 275 -15.09 -8.95 8.63
N ASP A 276 -14.14 -9.60 9.30
CA ASP A 276 -14.23 -9.86 10.74
C ASP A 276 -14.11 -8.55 11.54
N THR A 277 -13.26 -7.64 11.08
CA THR A 277 -13.08 -6.32 11.70
C THR A 277 -14.34 -5.46 11.53
N ASP A 278 -14.91 -5.41 10.32
CA ASP A 278 -16.15 -4.67 10.06
C ASP A 278 -17.32 -5.22 10.89
N ARG A 279 -17.43 -6.54 10.99
CA ARG A 279 -18.46 -7.17 11.82
C ARG A 279 -18.33 -6.82 13.30
N ALA A 280 -17.10 -6.71 13.81
CA ALA A 280 -16.83 -6.37 15.21
C ALA A 280 -16.97 -4.87 15.49
N TYR A 281 -16.57 -4.03 14.53
CA TYR A 281 -16.51 -2.58 14.66
C TYR A 281 -17.02 -1.88 13.37
N PRO A 282 -18.30 -2.01 13.03
CA PRO A 282 -18.85 -1.39 11.82
C PRO A 282 -18.75 0.14 11.89
N GLY A 283 -18.40 0.77 10.79
CA GLY A 283 -18.25 2.22 10.70
C GLY A 283 -17.02 2.78 11.44
N ALA A 284 -16.04 1.93 11.76
CA ALA A 284 -14.77 2.37 12.33
C ALA A 284 -13.85 3.01 11.27
N VAL A 285 -12.92 3.83 11.71
CA VAL A 285 -11.84 4.34 10.88
C VAL A 285 -10.65 3.39 10.96
N TRP A 286 -10.19 2.90 9.82
CA TRP A 286 -9.11 1.93 9.73
C TRP A 286 -7.80 2.60 9.34
N SER A 287 -6.72 2.23 10.02
CA SER A 287 -5.35 2.64 9.72
C SER A 287 -4.47 1.41 9.52
N LEU A 288 -3.82 1.35 8.37
CA LEU A 288 -2.91 0.29 8.00
C LEU A 288 -1.52 0.89 7.72
N SER A 289 -0.58 0.60 8.60
CA SER A 289 0.84 0.94 8.47
C SER A 289 1.62 -0.28 7.98
N ILE A 290 1.13 -0.91 6.90
CA ILE A 290 1.60 -2.20 6.41
C ILE A 290 1.82 -2.13 4.90
N GLY A 291 3.01 -2.56 4.44
CA GLY A 291 3.28 -2.85 3.04
C GLY A 291 2.97 -4.32 2.72
N TRP A 292 2.08 -4.54 1.78
CA TRP A 292 1.61 -5.86 1.36
C TRP A 292 2.30 -6.38 0.09
N GLY A 293 3.40 -5.72 -0.29
CA GLY A 293 4.19 -6.07 -1.44
C GLY A 293 3.84 -5.28 -2.71
N CYS A 294 4.69 -5.46 -3.71
CA CYS A 294 4.62 -4.74 -4.98
C CYS A 294 3.39 -5.14 -5.81
N ASP A 295 2.65 -4.17 -6.30
CA ASP A 295 1.47 -4.36 -7.15
C ASP A 295 1.77 -5.10 -8.46
N LYS A 296 2.99 -5.00 -9.00
CA LYS A 296 3.41 -5.69 -10.23
C LYS A 296 3.63 -7.21 -10.07
N LEU A 297 3.61 -7.72 -8.84
CA LEU A 297 3.68 -9.16 -8.58
C LEU A 297 2.33 -9.88 -8.75
N LEU A 298 1.25 -9.14 -8.90
CA LEU A 298 -0.13 -9.60 -8.83
C LEU A 298 -0.91 -9.30 -10.11
N THR A 299 -2.17 -9.74 -10.10
CA THR A 299 -3.24 -9.25 -10.96
C THR A 299 -4.33 -8.58 -10.11
N ALA A 300 -5.24 -7.84 -10.72
CA ALA A 300 -6.37 -7.25 -9.98
C ALA A 300 -7.29 -8.34 -9.37
N ALA A 301 -7.35 -9.52 -9.98
CA ALA A 301 -8.10 -10.68 -9.47
C ALA A 301 -7.59 -11.14 -8.09
N ASP A 302 -6.28 -11.10 -7.84
CA ASP A 302 -5.72 -11.47 -6.54
C ASP A 302 -6.24 -10.59 -5.40
N LEU A 303 -6.55 -9.32 -5.69
CA LEU A 303 -7.05 -8.34 -4.72
C LEU A 303 -8.58 -8.29 -4.63
N ALA A 304 -9.32 -9.08 -5.42
CA ALA A 304 -10.78 -9.10 -5.40
C ALA A 304 -11.36 -9.40 -4.00
N PRO A 305 -10.85 -10.35 -3.21
CA PRO A 305 -11.30 -10.58 -1.83
C PRO A 305 -11.17 -9.35 -0.93
N VAL A 306 -10.04 -8.64 -1.03
CA VAL A 306 -9.76 -7.43 -0.23
C VAL A 306 -10.70 -6.30 -0.63
N ARG A 307 -10.88 -6.07 -1.92
CA ARG A 307 -11.77 -5.03 -2.46
C ARG A 307 -13.23 -5.28 -2.09
N SER A 308 -13.69 -6.53 -2.19
CA SER A 308 -15.05 -6.90 -1.83
C SER A 308 -15.33 -6.62 -0.35
N ALA A 309 -14.44 -7.05 0.54
CA ALA A 309 -14.55 -6.79 1.98
C ALA A 309 -14.48 -5.30 2.31
N LEU A 310 -13.60 -4.54 1.65
CA LEU A 310 -13.46 -3.10 1.86
C LEU A 310 -14.71 -2.33 1.43
N ARG A 311 -15.27 -2.62 0.23
CA ARG A 311 -16.54 -2.04 -0.23
C ARG A 311 -17.70 -2.32 0.73
N ALA A 312 -17.76 -3.54 1.26
CA ALA A 312 -18.78 -3.90 2.25
C ALA A 312 -18.63 -3.07 3.53
N ALA A 313 -17.42 -2.96 4.08
CA ALA A 313 -17.16 -2.15 5.27
C ALA A 313 -17.48 -0.66 5.03
N GLN A 314 -17.12 -0.11 3.89
CA GLN A 314 -17.41 1.27 3.51
C GLN A 314 -18.91 1.54 3.41
N SER A 315 -19.70 0.56 2.99
CA SER A 315 -21.17 0.67 2.98
C SER A 315 -21.78 0.79 4.39
N HIS A 316 -21.04 0.36 5.42
CA HIS A 316 -21.38 0.54 6.84
C HIS A 316 -20.79 1.81 7.46
N GLY A 317 -20.10 2.63 6.65
CA GLY A 317 -19.51 3.90 7.09
C GLY A 317 -18.02 3.82 7.46
N THR A 318 -17.37 2.68 7.24
CA THR A 318 -15.92 2.54 7.49
C THR A 318 -15.11 3.38 6.50
N THR A 319 -14.15 4.14 7.01
CA THR A 319 -13.14 4.85 6.20
C THR A 319 -11.78 4.17 6.42
N ALA A 320 -11.06 3.86 5.35
CA ALA A 320 -9.82 3.09 5.43
C ALA A 320 -8.63 3.83 4.80
N TYR A 321 -7.52 3.85 5.52
CA TYR A 321 -6.25 4.47 5.15
C TYR A 321 -5.14 3.44 5.15
N ASN A 322 -4.33 3.45 4.10
CA ASN A 322 -3.07 2.68 4.05
C ASN A 322 -1.91 3.62 3.76
N ALA A 323 -0.81 3.45 4.49
CA ALA A 323 0.44 4.09 4.18
C ALA A 323 0.84 3.82 2.72
N SER A 324 1.31 4.84 1.99
CA SER A 324 1.65 4.68 0.57
C SER A 324 2.93 3.89 0.34
N GLY A 325 3.75 3.77 1.37
CA GLY A 325 5.07 3.16 1.37
C GLY A 325 6.18 4.17 1.64
N ASP A 326 7.34 3.66 2.04
CA ASP A 326 8.50 4.44 2.48
C ASP A 326 9.71 4.30 1.54
N LEU A 327 9.51 3.67 0.38
CA LEU A 327 10.58 3.38 -0.59
C LEU A 327 10.61 4.36 -1.75
N ALA A 328 10.03 5.54 -1.57
CA ALA A 328 10.09 6.66 -2.52
C ALA A 328 9.58 6.32 -3.94
N GLY A 329 8.54 5.49 -4.05
CA GLY A 329 7.99 5.01 -5.33
C GLY A 329 8.69 3.77 -5.90
N LEU A 330 9.61 3.19 -5.13
CA LEU A 330 10.36 1.97 -5.50
C LEU A 330 9.85 0.75 -4.72
N GLU A 331 8.55 0.64 -4.50
CA GLU A 331 7.96 -0.40 -3.63
C GLU A 331 8.19 -1.82 -4.16
N CYS A 332 8.54 -1.98 -5.44
CA CYS A 332 8.93 -3.27 -6.01
C CYS A 332 10.38 -3.68 -5.66
N LYS A 333 11.20 -2.79 -5.14
CA LYS A 333 12.55 -3.09 -4.66
C LYS A 333 12.57 -3.83 -3.32
N GLY A 334 11.51 -3.75 -2.55
CA GLY A 334 11.34 -4.50 -1.30
C GLY A 334 12.20 -4.03 -0.12
N GLY A 335 12.77 -2.85 -0.16
CA GLY A 335 13.44 -2.20 0.98
C GLY A 335 14.75 -2.83 1.47
N THR A 336 15.25 -3.87 0.83
CA THR A 336 16.38 -4.66 1.37
C THR A 336 17.70 -4.48 0.60
N ASP A 337 17.73 -3.74 -0.49
CA ASP A 337 18.89 -3.74 -1.41
C ASP A 337 19.12 -2.35 -2.02
N TRP A 338 19.33 -1.37 -1.14
CA TRP A 338 19.56 0.03 -1.53
C TRP A 338 20.96 0.29 -2.10
N ASP A 339 21.86 -0.70 -2.01
CA ASP A 339 23.22 -0.61 -2.53
C ASP A 339 23.27 -0.67 -4.06
N SER A 340 22.19 -1.12 -4.72
CA SER A 340 22.09 -1.16 -6.16
C SER A 340 21.37 0.06 -6.71
N VAL A 341 21.82 0.54 -7.87
CA VAL A 341 21.11 1.63 -8.59
C VAL A 341 19.68 1.18 -8.93
N PRO A 342 18.64 1.98 -8.63
CA PRO A 342 17.27 1.64 -8.98
C PRO A 342 17.10 1.38 -10.47
N GLY A 343 16.41 0.29 -10.81
CA GLY A 343 16.03 -0.04 -12.17
C GLY A 343 14.53 0.14 -12.42
N PRO A 344 14.07 0.05 -13.68
CA PRO A 344 12.65 0.18 -14.01
C PRO A 344 11.73 -0.85 -13.30
N ASP A 345 12.28 -2.01 -12.95
CA ASP A 345 11.55 -3.07 -12.25
C ASP A 345 11.36 -2.76 -10.75
N ASP A 346 12.14 -1.84 -10.18
CA ASP A 346 12.01 -1.44 -8.79
C ASP A 346 10.84 -0.47 -8.57
N ILE A 347 10.45 0.26 -9.61
CA ILE A 347 9.33 1.21 -9.59
C ILE A 347 8.02 0.46 -9.43
N GLY A 348 7.18 0.87 -8.50
CA GLY A 348 5.84 0.32 -8.27
C GLY A 348 5.21 0.82 -7.00
N LEU A 349 4.02 0.32 -6.70
CA LEU A 349 3.22 0.69 -5.55
C LEU A 349 3.07 -0.49 -4.59
N ASP A 350 2.75 -0.20 -3.34
CA ASP A 350 2.17 -1.21 -2.47
C ASP A 350 0.82 -1.68 -3.02
N SER A 351 0.60 -3.00 -3.00
CA SER A 351 -0.53 -3.63 -3.65
C SER A 351 -1.88 -3.21 -3.05
N VAL A 352 -1.99 -3.16 -1.71
CA VAL A 352 -3.24 -2.78 -1.02
C VAL A 352 -3.45 -1.27 -1.06
N SER A 353 -2.38 -0.48 -0.96
CA SER A 353 -2.44 0.97 -1.10
C SER A 353 -2.88 1.40 -2.51
N SER A 354 -2.64 0.57 -3.53
CA SER A 354 -3.04 0.85 -4.92
C SER A 354 -4.52 0.64 -5.21
N ILE A 355 -5.28 -0.02 -4.31
CA ILE A 355 -6.71 -0.31 -4.48
C ILE A 355 -7.51 1.00 -4.58
N PRO A 356 -8.44 1.15 -5.55
CA PRO A 356 -9.23 2.38 -5.68
C PRO A 356 -10.07 2.74 -4.45
N GLU A 357 -10.59 1.75 -3.75
CA GLU A 357 -11.40 1.92 -2.54
C GLU A 357 -10.55 2.23 -1.29
N MET A 358 -9.22 1.95 -1.32
CA MET A 358 -8.30 2.31 -0.25
C MET A 358 -7.81 3.75 -0.41
N THR A 359 -7.76 4.51 0.67
CA THR A 359 -7.14 5.84 0.65
C THR A 359 -5.65 5.70 0.94
N SER A 360 -4.84 5.99 -0.07
CA SER A 360 -3.38 5.94 0.01
C SER A 360 -2.85 7.24 0.62
N VAL A 361 -2.06 7.13 1.69
CA VAL A 361 -1.55 8.29 2.45
C VAL A 361 -0.05 8.41 2.25
N GLY A 362 0.37 9.48 1.61
CA GLY A 362 1.76 9.84 1.39
C GLY A 362 2.38 10.63 2.55
N GLY A 363 3.63 11.02 2.35
CA GLY A 363 4.46 11.63 3.38
C GLY A 363 5.09 12.95 2.98
N THR A 364 5.17 13.88 3.94
CA THR A 364 5.80 15.20 3.78
C THR A 364 6.85 15.47 4.84
N THR A 365 7.76 16.41 4.52
CA THR A 365 8.67 17.07 5.45
C THR A 365 8.07 18.43 5.80
N LEU A 366 7.82 18.68 7.07
CA LEU A 366 7.06 19.81 7.56
C LEU A 366 7.96 20.80 8.33
N SER A 367 7.75 22.10 8.11
CA SER A 367 8.32 23.18 8.90
C SER A 367 7.21 23.97 9.61
N THR A 368 7.32 24.14 10.91
CA THR A 368 6.40 24.93 11.74
C THR A 368 7.15 25.92 12.61
N ASP A 369 6.41 26.88 13.16
CA ASP A 369 6.90 27.64 14.32
C ASP A 369 6.79 26.81 15.61
N ASP A 370 7.23 27.38 16.73
CA ASP A 370 7.22 26.72 18.06
C ASP A 370 5.81 26.35 18.57
N ARG A 371 4.75 26.88 17.94
CA ARG A 371 3.37 26.61 18.29
C ARG A 371 2.68 25.60 17.36
N GLY A 372 3.43 25.11 16.37
CA GLY A 372 2.88 24.22 15.35
C GLY A 372 2.18 24.96 14.21
N THR A 373 2.32 26.30 14.12
CA THR A 373 1.78 27.02 12.95
C THR A 373 2.55 26.61 11.71
N TRP A 374 1.83 26.17 10.69
CA TRP A 374 2.41 25.76 9.42
C TRP A 374 3.19 26.91 8.75
N LEU A 375 4.41 26.68 8.36
CA LEU A 375 5.27 27.63 7.66
C LEU A 375 5.58 27.20 6.24
N ALA A 376 6.00 25.96 6.06
CA ALA A 376 6.33 25.36 4.77
C ALA A 376 6.23 23.85 4.83
N GLU A 377 6.01 23.23 3.69
CA GLU A 377 5.94 21.79 3.56
C GLU A 377 6.45 21.35 2.20
N GLN A 378 7.16 20.23 2.15
CA GLN A 378 7.69 19.64 0.94
C GLN A 378 7.52 18.12 0.98
N THR A 379 7.72 17.47 -0.14
CA THR A 379 7.76 16.00 -0.21
C THR A 379 8.80 15.44 0.75
N TRP A 380 8.44 14.37 1.46
CA TRP A 380 9.43 13.61 2.22
C TRP A 380 10.26 12.73 1.29
N PHE A 381 11.57 12.98 1.24
CA PHE A 381 12.55 12.14 0.56
C PHE A 381 13.95 12.36 1.14
N ASP A 382 14.44 11.36 1.86
CA ASP A 382 15.73 11.38 2.54
C ASP A 382 16.80 10.65 1.72
N VAL A 383 17.63 11.43 1.04
CA VAL A 383 18.82 10.95 0.35
C VAL A 383 20.05 11.30 1.21
N PRO A 384 20.95 10.38 1.55
CA PRO A 384 21.15 9.02 1.00
C PRO A 384 20.46 7.90 1.77
N LEU A 385 19.61 8.19 2.75
CA LEU A 385 18.93 7.16 3.55
C LEU A 385 17.96 6.31 2.73
N SER A 386 17.66 6.74 1.48
CA SER A 386 16.85 6.02 0.51
C SER A 386 15.44 5.72 1.01
N GLN A 387 14.90 6.66 1.78
CA GLN A 387 13.54 6.63 2.31
C GLN A 387 12.76 7.80 1.77
N GLY A 388 11.48 7.63 1.62
CA GLY A 388 10.63 8.70 1.15
C GLY A 388 9.24 8.20 0.79
N THR A 389 8.34 9.14 0.58
CA THR A 389 6.94 8.85 0.29
C THR A 389 6.77 7.99 -0.95
N GLY A 390 6.03 6.90 -0.82
CA GLY A 390 5.54 6.08 -1.93
C GLY A 390 4.52 6.84 -2.76
N GLY A 391 4.46 6.53 -4.05
CA GLY A 391 3.51 7.13 -4.96
C GLY A 391 3.80 6.74 -6.41
N GLY A 392 2.86 7.04 -7.31
CA GLY A 392 2.97 6.73 -8.72
C GLY A 392 1.67 6.21 -9.34
N LEU A 393 1.80 5.34 -10.33
CA LEU A 393 0.70 4.79 -11.13
C LEU A 393 0.53 3.29 -10.85
N SER A 394 -0.68 2.85 -10.53
CA SER A 394 -0.98 1.44 -10.33
C SER A 394 -0.73 0.62 -11.59
N ALA A 395 -0.11 -0.54 -11.43
CA ALA A 395 -0.01 -1.53 -12.50
C ALA A 395 -1.34 -2.30 -12.70
N LEU A 396 -2.21 -2.30 -11.69
CA LEU A 396 -3.40 -3.17 -11.63
C LEU A 396 -4.70 -2.47 -12.03
N PHE A 397 -4.91 -1.24 -11.55
CA PHE A 397 -6.21 -0.59 -11.63
C PHE A 397 -6.23 0.56 -12.63
N ASP A 398 -7.35 0.68 -13.33
CA ASP A 398 -7.61 1.82 -14.20
C ASP A 398 -7.97 3.06 -13.38
N LEU A 399 -7.83 4.23 -14.00
CA LEU A 399 -8.13 5.52 -13.42
C LEU A 399 -9.61 5.58 -12.99
N PRO A 400 -9.91 5.73 -11.70
CA PRO A 400 -11.28 5.87 -11.24
C PRO A 400 -11.92 7.16 -11.78
N PRO A 401 -13.25 7.18 -12.01
CA PRO A 401 -13.94 8.36 -12.52
C PRO A 401 -13.70 9.62 -11.68
N TRP A 402 -13.58 9.47 -10.36
CA TRP A 402 -13.36 10.58 -9.44
C TRP A 402 -11.93 11.15 -9.49
N GLN A 403 -10.93 10.45 -10.09
CA GLN A 403 -9.58 10.99 -10.31
C GLN A 403 -9.41 11.74 -11.65
N GLN A 404 -10.39 11.73 -12.54
CA GLN A 404 -10.21 12.29 -13.89
C GLN A 404 -9.79 13.77 -13.90
N ALA A 405 -10.34 14.58 -13.00
CA ALA A 405 -9.96 15.98 -12.89
C ALA A 405 -8.51 16.17 -12.40
N ALA A 406 -8.08 15.35 -11.46
CA ALA A 406 -6.70 15.32 -10.96
C ALA A 406 -5.72 14.82 -12.04
N ALA A 407 -6.09 13.83 -12.82
CA ALA A 407 -5.26 13.31 -13.90
C ALA A 407 -4.92 14.37 -14.96
N ALA A 408 -5.76 15.38 -15.14
CA ALA A 408 -5.46 16.49 -16.03
C ALA A 408 -4.33 17.41 -15.54
N GLN A 409 -3.96 17.33 -14.24
CA GLN A 409 -2.92 18.16 -13.62
C GLN A 409 -1.55 17.48 -13.66
N VAL A 410 -1.50 16.15 -13.73
CA VAL A 410 -0.26 15.39 -13.84
C VAL A 410 0.40 15.61 -15.20
N ALA A 411 1.74 15.49 -15.26
CA ALA A 411 2.53 15.63 -16.49
C ALA A 411 1.99 14.71 -17.61
N PRO A 412 1.89 15.19 -18.87
CA PRO A 412 1.23 14.45 -19.97
C PRO A 412 1.77 13.02 -20.16
N GLU A 413 3.06 12.80 -19.98
CA GLU A 413 3.74 11.51 -20.11
C GLU A 413 3.34 10.52 -19.01
N ARG A 414 2.79 11.02 -17.90
CA ARG A 414 2.30 10.21 -16.78
C ARG A 414 0.79 9.92 -16.86
N ARG A 415 0.07 10.46 -17.83
CA ARG A 415 -1.39 10.28 -18.02
C ARG A 415 -1.69 8.97 -18.72
N THR A 416 -1.47 7.86 -18.05
CA THR A 416 -1.62 6.51 -18.63
C THR A 416 -3.03 5.94 -18.51
N GLY A 417 -3.96 6.64 -17.88
CA GLY A 417 -5.29 6.11 -17.59
C GLY A 417 -5.33 5.10 -16.46
N LYS A 418 -4.31 5.10 -15.60
CA LYS A 418 -4.19 4.24 -14.42
C LYS A 418 -4.48 4.99 -13.12
N ARG A 419 -4.93 4.25 -12.10
CA ARG A 419 -5.09 4.73 -10.71
C ARG A 419 -3.81 5.40 -10.25
N MET A 420 -3.94 6.58 -9.66
CA MET A 420 -2.84 7.43 -9.18
C MET A 420 -2.81 7.43 -7.66
N THR A 421 -1.61 7.32 -7.07
CA THR A 421 -1.37 7.41 -5.62
C THR A 421 -0.20 8.35 -5.32
N PRO A 422 -0.10 8.89 -4.08
CA PRO A 422 -1.07 8.81 -3.00
C PRO A 422 -2.31 9.67 -3.29
N ASP A 423 -3.37 9.51 -2.49
CA ASP A 423 -4.54 10.39 -2.57
C ASP A 423 -4.32 11.69 -1.82
N ILE A 424 -3.71 11.59 -0.66
CA ILE A 424 -3.48 12.65 0.32
C ILE A 424 -2.16 12.40 1.04
N SER A 425 -1.68 13.38 1.80
CA SER A 425 -0.44 13.25 2.59
C SER A 425 -0.57 13.86 3.99
N ALA A 426 0.38 13.52 4.87
CA ALA A 426 0.63 14.18 6.13
C ALA A 426 2.14 14.06 6.46
N VAL A 427 2.59 14.70 7.56
CA VAL A 427 3.99 14.65 7.98
C VAL A 427 4.47 13.21 8.22
N ALA A 428 5.58 12.86 7.57
CA ALA A 428 6.18 11.54 7.59
C ALA A 428 7.68 11.54 7.86
N ASP A 429 8.35 12.66 7.59
CA ASP A 429 9.79 12.78 7.78
C ASP A 429 10.15 12.60 9.27
N PRO A 430 10.99 11.61 9.64
CA PRO A 430 11.40 11.37 11.02
C PRO A 430 12.19 12.53 11.65
N PHE A 431 12.64 13.52 10.87
CA PHE A 431 13.24 14.74 11.41
C PHE A 431 12.20 15.82 11.79
N THR A 432 10.98 15.73 11.29
CA THR A 432 9.92 16.73 11.51
C THR A 432 8.61 16.12 12.00
N GLY A 433 8.59 14.82 12.29
CA GLY A 433 7.43 14.04 12.67
C GLY A 433 6.87 14.35 14.07
N VAL A 434 6.04 13.46 14.58
CA VAL A 434 5.34 13.59 15.86
C VAL A 434 6.21 13.02 16.99
N LYS A 435 6.26 13.71 18.13
CA LYS A 435 6.88 13.17 19.35
C LYS A 435 6.08 11.98 19.87
N ILE A 436 6.76 10.89 20.08
CA ILE A 436 6.20 9.66 20.66
C ILE A 436 7.06 9.17 21.83
N VAL A 437 6.55 8.29 22.64
CA VAL A 437 7.30 7.62 23.71
C VAL A 437 7.55 6.17 23.30
N LEU A 438 8.82 5.77 23.28
CA LEU A 438 9.22 4.42 22.92
C LEU A 438 10.30 3.92 23.86
N ASN A 439 10.07 2.79 24.52
CA ASN A 439 10.92 2.23 25.59
C ASN A 439 11.18 3.24 26.73
N GLY A 440 10.22 4.12 27.01
CA GLY A 440 10.28 5.16 28.03
C GLY A 440 10.97 6.45 27.61
N ASP A 441 11.54 6.51 26.42
CA ASP A 441 12.22 7.72 25.88
C ASP A 441 11.33 8.46 24.88
N VAL A 442 11.46 9.78 24.84
CA VAL A 442 10.81 10.61 23.80
C VAL A 442 11.63 10.53 22.52
N VAL A 443 11.00 10.08 21.46
CA VAL A 443 11.59 10.01 20.12
C VAL A 443 10.64 10.65 19.11
N ILE A 444 11.09 10.84 17.89
CA ILE A 444 10.26 11.39 16.81
C ILE A 444 9.86 10.23 15.90
N GLY A 445 8.55 10.07 15.68
CA GLY A 445 8.01 9.12 14.73
C GLY A 445 8.20 9.57 13.29
N GLY A 446 8.09 8.64 12.34
CA GLY A 446 8.24 8.92 10.92
C GLY A 446 7.64 7.82 10.05
N GLY A 447 7.88 7.94 8.73
CA GLY A 447 7.30 7.07 7.72
C GLY A 447 5.87 7.47 7.32
N THR A 448 5.42 7.00 6.18
CA THR A 448 3.99 7.10 5.80
C THR A 448 3.11 6.32 6.77
N SER A 449 3.72 5.43 7.55
CA SER A 449 3.17 4.76 8.72
C SER A 449 2.71 5.72 9.82
N GLN A 450 3.33 6.89 9.95
CA GLN A 450 2.87 7.97 10.84
C GLN A 450 1.71 8.76 10.19
N SER A 451 1.76 8.97 8.89
CA SER A 451 0.74 9.74 8.17
C SER A 451 -0.63 9.08 8.17
N ALA A 452 -0.69 7.76 8.06
CA ALA A 452 -1.96 7.01 8.05
C ALA A 452 -2.74 7.16 9.38
N PRO A 453 -2.17 6.95 10.58
CA PRO A 453 -2.87 7.15 11.83
C PRO A 453 -3.17 8.63 12.13
N ILE A 454 -2.42 9.60 11.61
CA ILE A 454 -2.80 11.02 11.65
C ILE A 454 -4.16 11.18 10.95
N TRP A 455 -4.28 10.73 9.70
CA TRP A 455 -5.54 10.83 8.95
C TRP A 455 -6.68 10.05 9.59
N ALA A 456 -6.40 8.88 10.17
CA ALA A 456 -7.40 8.12 10.91
C ALA A 456 -7.93 8.90 12.13
N GLY A 457 -7.05 9.54 12.89
CA GLY A 457 -7.42 10.41 14.01
C GLY A 457 -8.25 11.63 13.55
N LEU A 458 -7.78 12.32 12.50
CA LEU A 458 -8.48 13.48 11.93
C LEU A 458 -9.89 13.10 11.42
N THR A 459 -10.01 11.91 10.82
CA THR A 459 -11.31 11.39 10.35
C THR A 459 -12.24 11.07 11.52
N ALA A 460 -11.74 10.48 12.60
CA ALA A 460 -12.54 10.24 13.80
C ALA A 460 -13.10 11.55 14.40
N VAL A 461 -12.31 12.63 14.38
CA VAL A 461 -12.78 13.98 14.77
C VAL A 461 -13.83 14.51 13.80
N MET A 462 -13.62 14.36 12.49
CA MET A 462 -14.58 14.78 11.47
C MET A 462 -15.89 13.99 11.54
N ASP A 463 -15.84 12.68 11.76
CA ASP A 463 -17.02 11.84 11.93
C ASP A 463 -17.86 12.29 13.14
N GLN A 464 -17.23 12.57 14.28
CA GLN A 464 -17.92 13.14 15.43
C GLN A 464 -18.59 14.46 15.07
N TYR A 465 -17.88 15.36 14.36
CA TYR A 465 -18.44 16.65 13.92
C TYR A 465 -19.63 16.46 12.97
N LEU A 466 -19.52 15.58 11.98
CA LEU A 466 -20.59 15.32 11.03
C LEU A 466 -21.84 14.78 11.71
N LEU A 467 -21.70 13.77 12.57
CA LEU A 467 -22.81 13.17 13.32
C LEU A 467 -23.49 14.21 14.24
N ALA A 468 -22.72 15.05 14.93
CA ALA A 468 -23.25 16.11 15.78
C ALA A 468 -24.01 17.19 15.01
N ASN A 469 -23.73 17.34 13.71
CA ASN A 469 -24.39 18.33 12.84
C ASN A 469 -25.42 17.72 11.88
N GLY A 470 -25.90 16.49 12.15
CA GLY A 470 -26.94 15.81 11.38
C GLY A 470 -26.46 15.22 10.05
N GLY A 471 -25.16 15.02 9.90
CA GLY A 471 -24.54 14.24 8.83
C GLY A 471 -24.45 12.75 9.18
N THR A 472 -23.70 12.02 8.38
CA THR A 472 -23.42 10.57 8.54
C THR A 472 -21.91 10.32 8.64
N LEU A 473 -21.52 9.10 9.02
CA LEU A 473 -20.13 8.64 8.88
C LEU A 473 -19.67 8.80 7.43
N ILE A 474 -18.38 9.02 7.24
CA ILE A 474 -17.81 9.35 5.93
C ILE A 474 -17.87 8.15 4.96
N GLY A 475 -17.46 6.96 5.40
CA GLY A 475 -17.39 5.79 4.53
C GLY A 475 -16.29 5.89 3.48
N GLU A 476 -16.59 5.58 2.22
CA GLU A 476 -15.66 5.72 1.10
C GLU A 476 -15.34 7.21 0.87
N ILE A 477 -14.15 7.63 1.32
CA ILE A 477 -13.78 9.05 1.34
C ILE A 477 -13.20 9.55 0.01
N ASN A 478 -12.54 8.70 -0.79
CA ASN A 478 -11.81 9.13 -1.99
C ASN A 478 -12.66 9.96 -2.95
N PRO A 479 -13.86 9.55 -3.39
CA PRO A 479 -14.68 10.37 -4.28
C PRO A 479 -15.02 11.75 -3.69
N LEU A 480 -15.16 11.85 -2.36
CA LEU A 480 -15.46 13.10 -1.65
C LEU A 480 -14.24 14.03 -1.65
N LEU A 481 -13.04 13.52 -1.36
CA LEU A 481 -11.79 14.30 -1.34
C LEU A 481 -11.53 14.96 -2.70
N TYR A 482 -11.58 14.18 -3.78
CA TYR A 482 -11.33 14.69 -5.13
C TYR A 482 -12.42 15.68 -5.59
N ARG A 483 -13.68 15.46 -5.23
CA ARG A 483 -14.75 16.41 -5.51
C ARG A 483 -14.56 17.72 -4.74
N ILE A 484 -14.16 17.64 -3.46
CA ILE A 484 -13.90 18.83 -2.63
C ILE A 484 -12.70 19.60 -3.18
N ALA A 485 -11.62 18.92 -3.54
CA ALA A 485 -10.44 19.56 -4.12
C ALA A 485 -10.74 20.26 -5.45
N SER A 486 -11.70 19.75 -6.23
CA SER A 486 -12.06 20.31 -7.54
C SER A 486 -12.88 21.60 -7.48
N GLY A 487 -13.50 21.95 -6.36
CA GLY A 487 -14.35 23.14 -6.37
C GLY A 487 -15.20 23.40 -5.14
N ALA A 488 -14.84 22.88 -3.96
CA ALA A 488 -15.55 23.20 -2.74
C ALA A 488 -15.36 24.68 -2.32
N PRO A 489 -16.30 25.26 -1.58
CA PRO A 489 -16.25 26.67 -1.22
C PRO A 489 -15.12 27.05 -0.26
N ARG A 490 -14.51 26.07 0.42
CA ARG A 490 -13.40 26.27 1.36
C ARG A 490 -12.19 25.49 0.89
N PRO A 491 -10.97 26.09 0.86
CA PRO A 491 -9.74 25.35 0.55
C PRO A 491 -9.49 24.30 1.65
N ALA A 492 -9.60 23.02 1.28
CA ALA A 492 -9.52 21.91 2.23
C ALA A 492 -8.13 21.24 2.26
N PHE A 493 -7.27 21.60 1.31
CA PHE A 493 -5.93 21.03 1.19
C PHE A 493 -4.90 22.14 1.00
N ARG A 494 -3.70 21.90 1.52
CA ARG A 494 -2.48 22.66 1.18
C ARG A 494 -1.78 21.89 0.10
N ASP A 495 -1.61 22.53 -1.04
CA ASP A 495 -0.89 22.02 -2.19
C ASP A 495 0.62 21.98 -1.92
N ILE A 496 1.25 20.82 -2.08
CA ILE A 496 2.67 20.61 -1.82
C ILE A 496 3.39 20.59 -3.17
N THR A 497 4.05 21.67 -3.49
CA THR A 497 4.63 21.90 -4.82
C THR A 497 6.14 21.74 -4.88
N LEU A 498 6.78 21.42 -3.75
CA LEU A 498 8.24 21.31 -3.62
C LEU A 498 8.67 19.89 -3.30
N GLY A 499 9.75 19.46 -3.95
CA GLY A 499 10.40 18.18 -3.70
C GLY A 499 10.09 17.14 -4.76
N ALA A 500 10.48 15.92 -4.45
CA ALA A 500 10.35 14.75 -5.33
C ALA A 500 10.39 13.47 -4.48
N ASN A 501 10.01 12.35 -5.06
CA ASN A 501 10.51 11.06 -4.61
C ASN A 501 11.53 10.51 -5.64
N ALA A 502 11.85 9.22 -5.62
CA ALA A 502 12.82 8.65 -6.55
C ALA A 502 12.30 8.56 -8.00
N VAL A 503 11.01 8.78 -8.24
CA VAL A 503 10.33 8.51 -9.53
C VAL A 503 9.66 9.76 -10.10
N ASP A 504 8.99 10.54 -9.26
CA ASP A 504 8.13 11.64 -9.67
C ASP A 504 8.49 12.95 -8.92
N LEU A 505 8.06 14.08 -9.49
CA LEU A 505 8.23 15.41 -8.93
C LEU A 505 6.90 15.90 -8.35
N ALA A 506 6.96 16.61 -7.23
CA ALA A 506 5.85 17.41 -6.75
C ALA A 506 5.61 18.61 -7.68
N GLY A 507 4.36 19.06 -7.78
CA GLY A 507 3.98 20.15 -8.66
C GLY A 507 2.64 20.78 -8.27
N PRO A 508 2.23 21.88 -8.92
CA PRO A 508 0.96 22.53 -8.61
C PRO A 508 -0.25 21.64 -8.87
N GLY A 509 -1.15 21.59 -7.91
CA GLY A 509 -2.33 20.75 -7.92
C GLY A 509 -2.02 19.31 -7.53
N TYR A 510 -2.80 18.35 -8.03
CA TYR A 510 -2.53 16.94 -7.75
C TYR A 510 -1.23 16.47 -8.41
N ASP A 511 -0.38 15.80 -7.65
CA ASP A 511 0.81 15.11 -8.15
C ASP A 511 0.95 13.66 -7.62
N LEU A 512 1.88 12.89 -8.21
CA LEU A 512 2.09 11.47 -7.90
C LEU A 512 3.00 11.24 -6.67
N VAL A 513 3.27 12.28 -5.89
CA VAL A 513 4.20 12.24 -4.76
C VAL A 513 3.48 12.57 -3.45
N THR A 514 2.59 13.58 -3.48
CA THR A 514 1.86 14.06 -2.30
C THR A 514 0.33 14.06 -2.47
N GLY A 515 -0.16 13.64 -3.64
CA GLY A 515 -1.59 13.56 -3.92
C GLY A 515 -2.25 14.95 -3.96
N LEU A 516 -3.37 15.09 -3.27
CA LEU A 516 -4.07 16.37 -3.07
C LEU A 516 -3.36 17.29 -2.05
N GLY A 517 -2.25 16.82 -1.45
CA GLY A 517 -1.52 17.53 -0.41
C GLY A 517 -2.01 17.21 1.01
N THR A 518 -1.74 18.13 1.95
CA THR A 518 -2.05 17.96 3.37
C THR A 518 -3.31 18.73 3.79
N PRO A 519 -4.01 18.31 4.87
CA PRO A 519 -5.36 18.81 5.11
C PRO A 519 -5.42 20.16 5.84
N ASP A 520 -6.50 20.91 5.57
CA ASP A 520 -7.11 21.88 6.48
C ASP A 520 -8.39 21.26 7.04
N ILE A 521 -8.35 20.74 8.25
CA ILE A 521 -9.42 19.90 8.81
C ILE A 521 -10.70 20.68 9.12
N ASP A 522 -10.60 21.91 9.60
CA ASP A 522 -11.81 22.73 9.81
C ASP A 522 -12.56 22.95 8.50
N ASN A 523 -11.85 23.28 7.43
CA ASN A 523 -12.43 23.45 6.11
C ASN A 523 -12.94 22.13 5.52
N LEU A 524 -12.19 21.05 5.66
CA LEU A 524 -12.56 19.73 5.12
C LEU A 524 -13.84 19.21 5.78
N ALA A 525 -13.95 19.25 7.11
CA ALA A 525 -15.13 18.82 7.84
C ALA A 525 -16.40 19.58 7.42
N ARG A 526 -16.29 20.90 7.25
CA ARG A 526 -17.40 21.74 6.80
C ARG A 526 -17.79 21.46 5.35
N ASN A 527 -16.83 21.22 4.47
CA ASN A 527 -17.11 20.84 3.08
C ASN A 527 -17.76 19.45 2.99
N LEU A 528 -17.32 18.48 3.81
CA LEU A 528 -17.94 17.16 3.90
C LEU A 528 -19.41 17.26 4.32
N LEU A 529 -19.72 18.06 5.35
CA LEU A 529 -21.09 18.27 5.79
C LEU A 529 -21.96 18.90 4.68
N ILE A 530 -21.43 19.88 3.94
CA ILE A 530 -22.12 20.48 2.79
C ILE A 530 -22.35 19.41 1.71
N ALA A 531 -21.32 18.59 1.41
CA ALA A 531 -21.40 17.57 0.39
C ALA A 531 -22.45 16.50 0.70
N GLN A 532 -22.56 16.07 1.96
CA GLN A 532 -23.60 15.13 2.41
C GLN A 532 -25.01 15.72 2.29
N ARG A 533 -25.19 17.00 2.65
CA ARG A 533 -26.50 17.69 2.55
C ARG A 533 -27.00 17.91 1.12
N ILE A 534 -26.10 17.96 0.14
CA ILE A 534 -26.47 18.08 -1.29
C ILE A 534 -26.92 16.72 -1.85
N GLN A 535 -26.44 15.61 -1.26
CA GLN A 535 -26.79 14.25 -1.69
C GLN A 535 -28.08 13.71 -1.04
N ALA A 536 -28.46 14.24 0.12
CA ALA A 536 -29.71 13.94 0.84
C ALA A 536 -30.90 14.69 0.25
#